data_082a48da8f4ef690ab7893cbeefe6d30
#
_entry.id   082a48da8f4ef690ab7893cbeefe6d30
#
_cell.length_a   1.000
_cell.length_b   1.000
_cell.length_c   1.000
_cell.angle_alpha   90.00
_cell.angle_beta   90.00
_cell.angle_gamma   90.00
#
_symmetry.space_group_name_H-M   'P 1'
#
loop_
_entity.id
_entity.type
_entity.pdbx_description
1 polymer ?
#
loop_
_entity_poly.entity_id
_entity_poly.type
_entity_poly.pdbx_seq_one_letter_code
_entity_poly.pdbx_strand_id
1 'polypeptide(L)'
;MTSLAVNPEVPRLAVRRFAGRTLPQLMLASARRAPARRFLRYLEPGPAGVRARNVTFGEFAAGAGSAAAVLRAHGVAAGTRVLLLAENSPAWQMVALGTQLLRAEPAALFASLAAEPAAEIALRVAPAVVFVSGPRQWEKLAPVAAELERRGLRAVIASDPLPASQLPSGLVELPLSRVIGADAPQLAADELAGLVAAVTEEDPFLLLFTSGTTGRPKGVRLPQRAIVRALDAGAGSVGTSEADVGVHFLPFGHVAGHDQFGLALAQGHELVMIARRDDLEAALACRPTYLFSVPFVYERIREQVEAKLAALPRPFAATLRAALAAAVRVRFGTARGTGDRLRAAVAGLLVGRPLRRRLGGRLRGLFAGGAAASPELFRFFEALGIPFVELYGMSETAGMISSNLFAGPRRPGSVGRVSPDHEVRLQEGELQLRGPLLLSGHLDPEDDAAAWTADGFFRTGDLARWDEEGNLFVEGRRKNLLVLSSGKKLVPEPIEQAITATSPFAGAMLLGEGRPFVAAAVFVAREEIARLAARGQDVAAALLPRLREALAAFSEFEIPKRLLVIPGVPADHPGLLTPTLKMRREVLLALLGEAVPALFAAPADG
;
A
#
# COMPACT_ATOMS: atom_id res chain seq x y z
N MET A 1 0.75 -35.59 7.38
CA MET A 1 1.65 -34.76 6.52
C MET A 1 1.05 -34.76 5.12
N THR A 2 0.11 -33.90 4.84
CA THR A 2 -0.52 -33.80 3.52
C THR A 2 0.02 -32.52 2.87
N SER A 3 1.01 -32.70 1.99
CA SER A 3 1.36 -31.72 0.98
C SER A 3 0.11 -31.54 0.12
N LEU A 4 -0.65 -30.47 0.31
CA LEU A 4 -1.65 -30.05 -0.65
C LEU A 4 -0.87 -29.46 -1.83
N ALA A 5 -0.56 -30.35 -2.79
CA ALA A 5 -0.05 -30.00 -4.09
C ALA A 5 -0.93 -28.93 -4.74
N VAL A 6 -0.31 -28.14 -5.63
CA VAL A 6 -0.96 -27.26 -6.61
C VAL A 6 -2.34 -27.80 -6.93
N ASN A 7 -3.39 -27.13 -6.43
CA ASN A 7 -4.74 -27.51 -6.81
C ASN A 7 -5.06 -26.83 -8.16
N PRO A 8 -5.01 -27.55 -9.29
CA PRO A 8 -5.27 -26.98 -10.61
C PRO A 8 -6.74 -26.56 -10.80
N GLU A 9 -7.64 -27.01 -9.91
CA GLU A 9 -9.09 -26.76 -9.98
C GLU A 9 -9.53 -25.45 -9.30
N VAL A 10 -8.63 -24.73 -8.59
CA VAL A 10 -9.00 -23.46 -7.95
C VAL A 10 -9.27 -22.40 -9.01
N PRO A 11 -10.45 -21.75 -9.02
CA PRO A 11 -10.76 -20.71 -9.98
C PRO A 11 -9.74 -19.58 -9.92
N ARG A 12 -9.20 -19.21 -11.09
CA ARG A 12 -8.18 -18.16 -11.23
C ARG A 12 -8.80 -16.84 -11.64
N LEU A 13 -8.06 -15.73 -11.44
CA LEU A 13 -8.42 -14.43 -11.99
C LEU A 13 -8.44 -14.49 -13.52
N ALA A 14 -9.40 -13.80 -14.14
CA ALA A 14 -9.29 -13.44 -15.54
C ALA A 14 -8.18 -12.40 -15.70
N VAL A 15 -7.33 -12.57 -16.70
CA VAL A 15 -6.29 -11.60 -17.04
C VAL A 15 -6.61 -10.93 -18.37
N ARG A 16 -6.25 -9.66 -18.50
CA ARG A 16 -6.30 -8.92 -19.76
C ARG A 16 -4.89 -8.58 -20.17
N ARG A 17 -4.35 -9.29 -21.16
CA ARG A 17 -2.97 -9.09 -21.64
C ARG A 17 -2.85 -7.80 -22.43
N PHE A 18 -1.86 -6.99 -22.05
CA PHE A 18 -1.42 -5.87 -22.86
C PHE A 18 -0.48 -6.35 -23.98
N ALA A 19 -0.45 -5.60 -25.08
CA ALA A 19 0.43 -5.93 -26.21
C ALA A 19 1.91 -5.69 -25.92
N GLY A 20 2.24 -4.72 -25.04
CA GLY A 20 3.60 -4.45 -24.60
C GLY A 20 4.03 -5.39 -23.47
N ARG A 21 5.31 -5.73 -23.48
CA ARG A 21 5.94 -6.63 -22.50
C ARG A 21 6.80 -5.91 -21.46
N THR A 22 6.99 -4.60 -21.64
CA THR A 22 7.73 -3.74 -20.72
C THR A 22 6.93 -2.45 -20.47
N LEU A 23 7.15 -1.81 -19.34
CA LEU A 23 6.46 -0.56 -19.00
C LEU A 23 6.79 0.57 -20.02
N PRO A 24 8.04 0.73 -20.51
CA PRO A 24 8.33 1.65 -21.61
C PRO A 24 7.54 1.36 -22.89
N GLN A 25 7.32 0.09 -23.26
CA GLN A 25 6.47 -0.26 -24.41
C GLN A 25 5.01 0.14 -24.20
N LEU A 26 4.47 -0.06 -23.01
CA LEU A 26 3.11 0.37 -22.65
C LEU A 26 2.96 1.90 -22.69
N MET A 27 3.98 2.64 -22.22
CA MET A 27 4.06 4.09 -22.31
C MET A 27 3.99 4.57 -23.76
N LEU A 28 4.88 4.05 -24.62
CA LEU A 28 4.94 4.46 -26.02
C LEU A 28 3.66 4.10 -26.78
N ALA A 29 3.07 2.93 -26.50
CA ALA A 29 1.79 2.52 -27.09
C ALA A 29 0.66 3.47 -26.74
N SER A 30 0.55 3.91 -25.49
CA SER A 30 -0.47 4.85 -25.02
C SER A 30 -0.24 6.27 -25.57
N ALA A 31 1.02 6.72 -25.62
CA ALA A 31 1.39 8.01 -26.20
C ALA A 31 1.08 8.07 -27.72
N ARG A 32 1.31 6.99 -28.46
CA ARG A 32 0.94 6.89 -29.89
C ARG A 32 -0.56 6.84 -30.13
N ARG A 33 -1.31 6.13 -29.25
CA ARG A 33 -2.76 5.97 -29.38
C ARG A 33 -3.51 7.27 -29.11
N ALA A 34 -3.09 8.05 -28.11
CA ALA A 34 -3.80 9.23 -27.66
C ALA A 34 -2.85 10.33 -27.11
N PRO A 35 -1.96 10.91 -27.97
CA PRO A 35 -0.89 11.81 -27.50
C PRO A 35 -1.40 13.05 -26.78
N ALA A 36 -2.51 13.64 -27.24
CA ALA A 36 -3.11 14.86 -26.66
C ALA A 36 -4.02 14.58 -25.46
N ARG A 37 -4.34 13.31 -25.17
CA ARG A 37 -5.20 12.97 -24.06
C ARG A 37 -4.47 13.22 -22.73
N ARG A 38 -5.19 13.82 -21.75
CA ARG A 38 -4.66 14.02 -20.40
C ARG A 38 -4.45 12.68 -19.72
N PHE A 39 -3.22 12.47 -19.25
CA PHE A 39 -2.82 11.31 -18.44
C PHE A 39 -2.80 11.68 -16.96
N LEU A 40 -2.09 12.76 -16.60
CA LEU A 40 -1.98 13.20 -15.23
C LEU A 40 -2.58 14.59 -15.04
N ARG A 41 -3.33 14.75 -13.96
CA ARG A 41 -3.71 16.03 -13.38
C ARG A 41 -2.98 16.11 -12.03
N TYR A 42 -1.84 16.79 -12.04
CA TYR A 42 -1.04 16.95 -10.84
C TYR A 42 -1.52 18.17 -10.05
N LEU A 43 -1.93 17.93 -8.80
CA LEU A 43 -2.34 18.96 -7.87
C LEU A 43 -1.17 19.33 -6.99
N GLU A 44 -0.69 20.56 -7.12
CA GLU A 44 0.44 21.11 -6.40
C GLU A 44 0.03 22.34 -5.58
N PRO A 45 0.71 22.64 -4.45
CA PRO A 45 0.49 23.87 -3.71
C PRO A 45 0.75 25.09 -4.59
N GLY A 46 -0.11 26.08 -4.52
CA GLY A 46 0.03 27.35 -5.22
C GLY A 46 -0.30 28.54 -4.33
N PRO A 47 -0.02 29.78 -4.77
CA PRO A 47 -0.20 30.99 -3.95
C PRO A 47 -1.67 31.21 -3.49
N ALA A 48 -2.64 30.74 -4.26
CA ALA A 48 -4.07 30.88 -3.98
C ALA A 48 -4.75 29.55 -3.58
N GLY A 49 -3.98 28.57 -3.12
CA GLY A 49 -4.46 27.22 -2.79
C GLY A 49 -3.85 26.17 -3.70
N VAL A 50 -4.62 25.15 -4.10
CA VAL A 50 -4.13 24.06 -4.94
C VAL A 50 -4.23 24.45 -6.42
N ARG A 51 -3.12 24.30 -7.16
CA ARG A 51 -3.03 24.49 -8.60
C ARG A 51 -2.99 23.14 -9.32
N ALA A 52 -3.71 23.00 -10.43
CA ALA A 52 -3.67 21.82 -11.27
C ALA A 52 -2.73 22.02 -12.46
N ARG A 53 -1.75 21.13 -12.64
CA ARG A 53 -0.93 21.01 -13.84
C ARG A 53 -1.31 19.75 -14.58
N ASN A 54 -1.68 19.88 -15.85
CA ASN A 54 -2.02 18.73 -16.69
C ASN A 54 -0.79 18.26 -17.45
N VAL A 55 -0.69 16.94 -17.63
CA VAL A 55 0.33 16.29 -18.46
C VAL A 55 -0.39 15.28 -19.35
N THR A 56 -0.21 15.39 -20.65
CA THR A 56 -0.76 14.45 -21.64
C THR A 56 0.11 13.20 -21.76
N PHE A 57 -0.40 12.15 -22.40
CA PHE A 57 0.40 10.94 -22.68
C PHE A 57 1.62 11.26 -23.56
N GLY A 58 1.47 12.16 -24.54
CA GLY A 58 2.58 12.59 -25.39
C GLY A 58 3.65 13.34 -24.63
N GLU A 59 3.25 14.35 -23.83
CA GLU A 59 4.19 15.10 -22.97
C GLU A 59 4.90 14.21 -21.95
N PHE A 60 4.17 13.23 -21.40
CA PHE A 60 4.76 12.29 -20.45
C PHE A 60 5.84 11.42 -21.11
N ALA A 61 5.58 10.87 -22.30
CA ALA A 61 6.56 10.07 -23.04
C ALA A 61 7.77 10.90 -23.48
N ALA A 62 7.54 12.14 -23.95
CA ALA A 62 8.62 13.06 -24.31
C ALA A 62 9.48 13.40 -23.09
N GLY A 63 8.86 13.68 -21.91
CA GLY A 63 9.59 13.94 -20.67
C GLY A 63 10.45 12.74 -20.20
N ALA A 64 9.95 11.51 -20.34
CA ALA A 64 10.73 10.31 -20.06
C ALA A 64 11.92 10.15 -21.03
N GLY A 65 11.72 10.48 -22.32
CA GLY A 65 12.80 10.52 -23.32
C GLY A 65 13.86 11.57 -22.99
N SER A 66 13.43 12.79 -22.64
CA SER A 66 14.34 13.87 -22.22
C SER A 66 15.16 13.47 -20.99
N ALA A 67 14.49 12.87 -19.99
CA ALA A 67 15.20 12.34 -18.82
C ALA A 67 16.24 11.28 -19.20
N ALA A 68 15.92 10.36 -20.13
CA ALA A 68 16.88 9.37 -20.61
C ALA A 68 18.11 10.02 -21.27
N ALA A 69 17.91 11.06 -22.11
CA ALA A 69 19.02 11.77 -22.75
C ALA A 69 19.96 12.42 -21.74
N VAL A 70 19.41 13.10 -20.72
CA VAL A 70 20.19 13.74 -19.65
C VAL A 70 20.90 12.70 -18.79
N LEU A 71 20.19 11.65 -18.36
CA LEU A 71 20.77 10.58 -17.55
C LEU A 71 21.94 9.88 -18.28
N ARG A 72 21.79 9.62 -19.58
CA ARG A 72 22.84 9.04 -20.42
C ARG A 72 24.10 9.95 -20.48
N ALA A 73 23.89 11.27 -20.61
CA ALA A 73 24.99 12.25 -20.62
C ALA A 73 25.75 12.28 -19.27
N HIS A 74 25.11 11.85 -18.18
CA HIS A 74 25.72 11.74 -16.84
C HIS A 74 26.10 10.30 -16.46
N GLY A 75 26.29 9.43 -17.47
CA GLY A 75 26.86 8.09 -17.29
C GLY A 75 25.88 7.04 -16.82
N VAL A 76 24.57 7.28 -16.92
CA VAL A 76 23.57 6.24 -16.66
C VAL A 76 23.48 5.31 -17.88
N ALA A 77 23.65 4.02 -17.65
CA ALA A 77 23.62 2.96 -18.64
C ALA A 77 23.20 1.63 -17.99
N ALA A 78 23.06 0.58 -18.78
CA ALA A 78 22.78 -0.77 -18.27
C ALA A 78 23.74 -1.14 -17.13
N GLY A 79 23.20 -1.66 -16.03
CA GLY A 79 23.96 -2.00 -14.82
C GLY A 79 24.20 -0.87 -13.83
N THR A 80 23.92 0.39 -14.19
CA THR A 80 23.97 1.53 -13.24
C THR A 80 22.62 1.73 -12.54
N ARG A 81 22.61 2.58 -11.50
CA ARG A 81 21.41 2.88 -10.72
C ARG A 81 21.16 4.38 -10.61
N VAL A 82 19.86 4.74 -10.55
CA VAL A 82 19.39 6.09 -10.24
C VAL A 82 18.55 6.03 -8.97
N LEU A 83 18.95 6.77 -7.95
CA LEU A 83 18.22 6.83 -6.67
C LEU A 83 17.15 7.93 -6.74
N LEU A 84 15.91 7.58 -6.38
CA LEU A 84 14.78 8.48 -6.35
C LEU A 84 14.31 8.66 -4.90
N LEU A 85 14.61 9.80 -4.31
CA LEU A 85 14.23 10.22 -2.96
C LEU A 85 13.42 11.51 -3.05
N ALA A 86 12.19 11.40 -3.54
CA ALA A 86 11.33 12.54 -3.84
C ALA A 86 9.86 12.21 -3.56
N GLU A 87 9.04 13.26 -3.35
CA GLU A 87 7.59 13.14 -3.28
C GLU A 87 7.00 12.73 -4.63
N ASN A 88 5.75 12.22 -4.57
CA ASN A 88 5.01 11.88 -5.78
C ASN A 88 4.87 13.07 -6.70
N SER A 89 5.31 12.91 -7.94
CA SER A 89 5.17 13.91 -9.00
C SER A 89 5.22 13.24 -10.37
N PRO A 90 4.74 13.89 -11.44
CA PRO A 90 4.97 13.41 -12.81
C PRO A 90 6.45 13.21 -13.13
N ALA A 91 7.31 14.13 -12.62
CA ALA A 91 8.75 14.08 -12.80
C ALA A 91 9.38 12.81 -12.24
N TRP A 92 8.91 12.35 -11.07
CA TRP A 92 9.38 11.12 -10.45
C TRP A 92 9.30 9.95 -11.44
N GLN A 93 8.15 9.79 -12.07
CA GLN A 93 7.91 8.68 -13.02
C GLN A 93 8.62 8.90 -14.37
N MET A 94 8.75 10.16 -14.83
CA MET A 94 9.51 10.46 -16.04
C MET A 94 11.01 10.11 -15.87
N VAL A 95 11.61 10.45 -14.70
CA VAL A 95 12.99 10.09 -14.39
C VAL A 95 13.15 8.57 -14.24
N ALA A 96 12.22 7.89 -13.57
CA ALA A 96 12.24 6.44 -13.42
C ALA A 96 12.14 5.72 -14.77
N LEU A 97 11.21 6.14 -15.65
CA LEU A 97 11.09 5.58 -17.00
C LEU A 97 12.28 5.94 -17.88
N GLY A 98 12.82 7.17 -17.76
CA GLY A 98 14.07 7.55 -18.42
C GLY A 98 15.23 6.65 -18.03
N THR A 99 15.31 6.23 -16.76
CA THR A 99 16.28 5.25 -16.27
C THR A 99 16.07 3.87 -16.90
N GLN A 100 14.81 3.40 -16.96
CA GLN A 100 14.44 2.12 -17.58
C GLN A 100 14.73 2.09 -19.08
N LEU A 101 14.53 3.21 -19.80
CA LEU A 101 14.87 3.34 -21.23
C LEU A 101 16.36 3.10 -21.49
N LEU A 102 17.21 3.36 -20.51
CA LEU A 102 18.66 3.08 -20.55
C LEU A 102 19.02 1.69 -20.02
N ARG A 103 18.02 0.85 -19.68
CA ARG A 103 18.20 -0.47 -19.07
C ARG A 103 18.94 -0.41 -17.74
N ALA A 104 18.91 0.75 -17.09
CA ALA A 104 19.44 1.01 -15.77
C ALA A 104 18.36 0.74 -14.70
N GLU A 105 18.77 0.63 -13.43
CA GLU A 105 17.87 0.26 -12.33
C GLU A 105 17.47 1.50 -11.53
N PRO A 106 16.19 1.95 -11.58
CA PRO A 106 15.70 2.98 -10.67
C PRO A 106 15.53 2.40 -9.27
N ALA A 107 16.09 3.06 -8.25
CA ALA A 107 15.99 2.69 -6.85
C ALA A 107 15.10 3.69 -6.10
N ALA A 108 13.97 3.23 -5.59
CA ALA A 108 12.95 4.08 -4.98
C ALA A 108 13.04 4.09 -3.46
N LEU A 109 13.09 5.28 -2.87
CA LEU A 109 12.96 5.49 -1.44
C LEU A 109 11.71 6.30 -1.11
N PHE A 110 11.16 6.06 0.08
CA PHE A 110 10.12 6.94 0.61
C PHE A 110 10.71 8.33 0.92
N ALA A 111 10.07 9.39 0.42
CA ALA A 111 10.46 10.76 0.73
C ALA A 111 10.45 11.06 2.25
N SER A 112 9.62 10.33 3.01
CA SER A 112 9.50 10.43 4.47
C SER A 112 10.51 9.60 5.25
N LEU A 113 11.38 8.82 4.58
CA LEU A 113 12.40 8.00 5.26
C LEU A 113 13.33 8.89 6.09
N ALA A 114 13.72 8.43 7.28
CA ALA A 114 14.66 9.15 8.13
C ALA A 114 16.07 9.25 7.48
N ALA A 115 16.88 10.18 7.94
CA ALA A 115 18.18 10.47 7.32
C ALA A 115 19.15 9.29 7.37
N GLU A 116 19.30 8.65 8.55
CA GLU A 116 20.23 7.53 8.73
C GLU A 116 19.94 6.35 7.81
N PRO A 117 18.72 5.74 7.77
CA PRO A 117 18.43 4.66 6.84
C PRO A 117 18.46 5.13 5.37
N ALA A 118 18.16 6.40 5.05
CA ALA A 118 18.26 6.90 3.68
C ALA A 118 19.72 6.93 3.22
N ALA A 119 20.63 7.41 4.06
CA ALA A 119 22.08 7.43 3.79
C ALA A 119 22.65 6.01 3.67
N GLU A 120 22.30 5.11 4.58
CA GLU A 120 22.71 3.69 4.51
C GLU A 120 22.31 3.04 3.18
N ILE A 121 21.04 3.19 2.81
CA ILE A 121 20.54 2.62 1.55
C ILE A 121 21.23 3.27 0.34
N ALA A 122 21.42 4.59 0.34
CA ALA A 122 22.10 5.28 -0.75
C ALA A 122 23.53 4.76 -0.96
N LEU A 123 24.27 4.50 0.11
CA LEU A 123 25.60 3.90 0.05
C LEU A 123 25.57 2.47 -0.52
N ARG A 124 24.56 1.68 -0.20
CA ARG A 124 24.38 0.31 -0.74
C ARG A 124 23.98 0.33 -2.21
N VAL A 125 23.12 1.27 -2.59
CA VAL A 125 22.69 1.45 -4.00
C VAL A 125 23.84 1.93 -4.86
N ALA A 126 24.73 2.79 -4.34
CA ALA A 126 25.83 3.44 -5.07
C ALA A 126 25.33 4.02 -6.42
N PRO A 127 24.43 5.01 -6.41
CA PRO A 127 23.78 5.52 -7.60
C PRO A 127 24.73 6.38 -8.44
N ALA A 128 24.58 6.36 -9.78
CA ALA A 128 25.25 7.29 -10.68
C ALA A 128 24.60 8.69 -10.67
N VAL A 129 23.26 8.74 -10.45
CA VAL A 129 22.48 9.96 -10.35
C VAL A 129 21.48 9.82 -9.20
N VAL A 130 21.21 10.91 -8.49
CA VAL A 130 20.16 11.01 -7.46
C VAL A 130 19.10 12.00 -7.93
N PHE A 131 17.82 11.69 -7.73
CA PHE A 131 16.72 12.64 -7.89
C PHE A 131 16.09 12.94 -6.53
N VAL A 132 15.98 14.22 -6.20
CA VAL A 132 15.35 14.74 -4.96
C VAL A 132 14.32 15.81 -5.28
N SER A 133 13.30 15.97 -4.42
CA SER A 133 12.36 17.09 -4.53
C SER A 133 13.04 18.43 -4.19
N GLY A 134 13.99 18.45 -3.27
CA GLY A 134 14.68 19.67 -2.86
C GLY A 134 15.57 19.48 -1.62
N PRO A 135 15.90 20.58 -0.93
CA PRO A 135 16.85 20.59 0.18
C PRO A 135 16.53 19.57 1.28
N ARG A 136 15.26 19.48 1.68
CA ARG A 136 14.80 18.58 2.75
C ARG A 136 15.14 17.09 2.48
N GLN A 137 15.08 16.65 1.23
CA GLN A 137 15.46 15.29 0.88
C GLN A 137 16.96 15.16 0.73
N TRP A 138 17.62 16.17 0.15
CA TRP A 138 19.06 16.19 -0.01
C TRP A 138 19.81 16.17 1.32
N GLU A 139 19.36 16.94 2.34
CA GLU A 139 19.92 16.96 3.69
C GLU A 139 20.11 15.57 4.31
N LYS A 140 19.29 14.59 3.92
CA LYS A 140 19.39 13.19 4.37
C LYS A 140 20.60 12.47 3.76
N LEU A 141 21.06 12.91 2.60
CA LEU A 141 22.17 12.30 1.85
C LEU A 141 23.46 13.14 1.92
N ALA A 142 23.35 14.43 2.24
CA ALA A 142 24.47 15.35 2.31
C ALA A 142 25.63 14.84 3.19
N PRO A 143 25.39 14.22 4.37
CA PRO A 143 26.47 13.67 5.21
C PRO A 143 27.31 12.59 4.51
N VAL A 144 26.76 11.87 3.54
CA VAL A 144 27.44 10.80 2.81
C VAL A 144 27.75 11.17 1.35
N ALA A 145 27.48 12.42 0.93
CA ALA A 145 27.58 12.86 -0.45
C ALA A 145 28.99 12.69 -1.02
N ALA A 146 30.04 13.02 -0.26
CA ALA A 146 31.43 12.81 -0.70
C ALA A 146 31.79 11.32 -0.88
N GLU A 147 31.21 10.44 -0.06
CA GLU A 147 31.40 9.00 -0.24
C GLU A 147 30.62 8.49 -1.45
N LEU A 148 29.40 8.99 -1.69
CA LEU A 148 28.62 8.66 -2.88
C LEU A 148 29.34 9.12 -4.15
N GLU A 149 29.96 10.31 -4.15
CA GLU A 149 30.79 10.79 -5.28
C GLU A 149 31.96 9.84 -5.55
N ARG A 150 32.69 9.41 -4.52
CA ARG A 150 33.78 8.41 -4.65
C ARG A 150 33.28 7.07 -5.21
N ARG A 151 32.03 6.69 -4.92
CA ARG A 151 31.39 5.46 -5.43
C ARG A 151 30.73 5.63 -6.80
N GLY A 152 30.84 6.81 -7.41
CA GLY A 152 30.40 7.03 -8.79
C GLY A 152 29.17 7.92 -8.95
N LEU A 153 28.68 8.58 -7.91
CA LEU A 153 27.65 9.62 -8.04
C LEU A 153 28.21 10.80 -8.83
N ARG A 154 27.53 11.23 -9.88
CA ARG A 154 27.98 12.30 -10.80
C ARG A 154 27.08 13.52 -10.80
N ALA A 155 25.77 13.32 -10.58
CA ALA A 155 24.81 14.42 -10.62
C ALA A 155 23.65 14.22 -9.66
N VAL A 156 23.06 15.35 -9.25
CA VAL A 156 21.84 15.42 -8.46
C VAL A 156 20.79 16.19 -9.25
N ILE A 157 19.69 15.57 -9.58
CA ILE A 157 18.51 16.23 -10.16
C ILE A 157 17.68 16.76 -9.01
N ALA A 158 17.34 18.04 -9.01
CA ALA A 158 16.55 18.67 -7.97
C ALA A 158 15.36 19.44 -8.55
N SER A 159 14.16 19.29 -7.93
CA SER A 159 13.01 20.11 -8.29
C SER A 159 13.15 21.53 -7.76
N ASP A 160 13.58 21.66 -6.50
CA ASP A 160 13.91 22.93 -5.87
C ASP A 160 15.43 23.07 -5.69
N PRO A 161 16.02 24.26 -5.86
CA PRO A 161 17.46 24.46 -5.77
C PRO A 161 18.08 23.99 -4.46
N LEU A 162 19.24 23.37 -4.54
CA LEU A 162 19.97 22.86 -3.38
C LEU A 162 20.95 23.91 -2.83
N PRO A 163 21.25 23.91 -1.51
CA PRO A 163 22.31 24.73 -0.95
C PRO A 163 23.68 24.34 -1.51
N ALA A 164 24.34 25.25 -2.22
CA ALA A 164 25.65 24.98 -2.84
C ALA A 164 26.71 24.49 -1.83
N SER A 165 26.63 24.92 -0.57
CA SER A 165 27.54 24.49 0.50
C SER A 165 27.39 23.00 0.88
N GLN A 166 26.31 22.35 0.48
CA GLN A 166 26.04 20.94 0.77
C GLN A 166 26.41 20.01 -0.40
N LEU A 167 26.83 20.56 -1.54
CA LEU A 167 27.21 19.78 -2.71
C LEU A 167 28.74 19.65 -2.76
N PRO A 168 29.29 18.42 -2.81
CA PRO A 168 30.69 18.20 -3.14
C PRO A 168 31.08 18.85 -4.48
N SER A 169 32.31 19.29 -4.60
CA SER A 169 32.79 20.08 -5.76
C SER A 169 32.74 19.33 -7.12
N GLY A 170 32.75 18.01 -7.09
CA GLY A 170 32.65 17.17 -8.30
C GLY A 170 31.22 16.81 -8.69
N LEU A 171 30.21 17.14 -7.89
CA LEU A 171 28.82 16.87 -8.21
C LEU A 171 28.15 18.02 -8.98
N VAL A 172 27.42 17.66 -10.02
CA VAL A 172 26.65 18.61 -10.82
C VAL A 172 25.19 18.61 -10.32
N GLU A 173 24.69 19.79 -9.94
CA GLU A 173 23.24 19.98 -9.74
C GLU A 173 22.57 20.20 -11.09
N LEU A 174 21.53 19.43 -11.35
CA LEU A 174 20.68 19.52 -12.54
C LEU A 174 19.30 20.01 -12.13
N PRO A 175 18.96 21.28 -12.42
CA PRO A 175 17.58 21.75 -12.25
C PRO A 175 16.61 20.87 -13.05
N LEU A 176 15.46 20.53 -12.45
CA LEU A 176 14.48 19.65 -13.10
C LEU A 176 14.03 20.18 -14.47
N SER A 177 13.96 21.51 -14.65
CA SER A 177 13.62 22.15 -15.93
C SER A 177 14.55 21.77 -17.07
N ARG A 178 15.82 21.47 -16.78
CA ARG A 178 16.81 21.00 -17.78
C ARG A 178 16.75 19.49 -18.02
N VAL A 179 15.98 18.77 -17.23
CA VAL A 179 15.84 17.30 -17.35
C VAL A 179 14.54 16.93 -18.07
N ILE A 180 13.42 17.61 -17.75
CA ILE A 180 12.08 17.32 -18.28
C ILE A 180 11.26 18.58 -18.58
N GLY A 181 11.89 19.73 -18.68
CA GLY A 181 11.22 21.01 -18.96
C GLY A 181 11.36 21.46 -20.41
N ALA A 182 11.03 22.74 -20.66
CA ALA A 182 11.15 23.34 -21.97
C ALA A 182 12.60 23.42 -22.48
N ASP A 183 13.56 23.54 -21.55
CA ASP A 183 15.01 23.60 -21.85
C ASP A 183 15.67 22.22 -21.89
N ALA A 184 14.89 21.14 -21.71
CA ALA A 184 15.40 19.78 -21.72
C ALA A 184 15.65 19.28 -23.16
N PRO A 185 16.68 18.44 -23.39
CA PRO A 185 16.92 17.85 -24.70
C PRO A 185 15.71 17.01 -25.12
N GLN A 186 15.28 17.15 -26.36
CA GLN A 186 14.18 16.38 -26.93
C GLN A 186 14.76 15.26 -27.80
N LEU A 187 14.36 14.00 -27.53
CA LEU A 187 14.69 12.89 -28.40
C LEU A 187 13.78 12.89 -29.64
N ALA A 188 14.37 12.56 -30.78
CA ALA A 188 13.59 12.24 -31.98
C ALA A 188 12.67 11.03 -31.72
N ALA A 189 11.52 10.98 -32.38
CA ALA A 189 10.55 9.90 -32.18
C ALA A 189 11.15 8.50 -32.45
N ASP A 190 12.01 8.40 -33.45
CA ASP A 190 12.68 7.15 -33.81
C ASP A 190 13.76 6.75 -32.79
N GLU A 191 14.46 7.74 -32.22
CA GLU A 191 15.43 7.49 -31.14
C GLU A 191 14.72 6.97 -29.89
N LEU A 192 13.63 7.61 -29.47
CA LEU A 192 12.81 7.12 -28.35
C LEU A 192 12.27 5.71 -28.63
N ALA A 193 11.77 5.46 -29.85
CA ALA A 193 11.29 4.13 -30.23
C ALA A 193 12.41 3.08 -30.20
N GLY A 194 13.61 3.44 -30.61
CA GLY A 194 14.80 2.57 -30.52
C GLY A 194 15.16 2.21 -29.08
N LEU A 195 15.17 3.19 -28.17
CA LEU A 195 15.38 2.95 -26.73
C LEU A 195 14.32 2.02 -26.15
N VAL A 196 13.04 2.27 -26.45
CA VAL A 196 11.93 1.43 -26.00
C VAL A 196 12.06 0.00 -26.51
N ALA A 197 12.44 -0.20 -27.77
CA ALA A 197 12.60 -1.52 -28.36
C ALA A 197 13.77 -2.32 -27.76
N ALA A 198 14.79 -1.63 -27.26
CA ALA A 198 15.94 -2.27 -26.62
C ALA A 198 15.65 -2.82 -25.21
N VAL A 199 14.59 -2.37 -24.56
CA VAL A 199 14.22 -2.84 -23.21
C VAL A 199 13.53 -4.20 -23.28
N THR A 200 14.04 -5.16 -22.53
CA THR A 200 13.54 -6.55 -22.47
C THR A 200 12.75 -6.82 -21.20
N GLU A 201 12.04 -7.95 -21.14
CA GLU A 201 11.27 -8.41 -19.99
C GLU A 201 12.16 -8.65 -18.74
N GLU A 202 13.43 -8.96 -18.92
CA GLU A 202 14.37 -9.24 -17.82
C GLU A 202 15.13 -7.99 -17.35
N ASP A 203 15.06 -6.89 -18.08
CA ASP A 203 15.68 -5.63 -17.64
C ASP A 203 15.03 -5.10 -16.36
N PRO A 204 15.78 -4.31 -15.56
CA PRO A 204 15.25 -3.77 -14.30
C PRO A 204 14.02 -2.89 -14.51
N PHE A 205 12.98 -3.15 -13.72
CA PHE A 205 11.85 -2.24 -13.56
C PHE A 205 12.10 -1.30 -12.39
N LEU A 206 12.42 -1.87 -11.22
CA LEU A 206 12.51 -1.09 -9.98
C LEU A 206 13.26 -1.86 -8.89
N LEU A 207 14.05 -1.15 -8.08
CA LEU A 207 14.60 -1.60 -6.82
C LEU A 207 13.83 -0.92 -5.69
N LEU A 208 13.14 -1.70 -4.87
CA LEU A 208 12.37 -1.24 -3.70
C LEU A 208 13.03 -1.70 -2.40
N PHE A 209 12.83 -0.92 -1.32
CA PHE A 209 13.32 -1.31 0.00
C PHE A 209 12.15 -1.60 0.94
N THR A 210 12.14 -2.82 1.48
CA THR A 210 11.15 -3.28 2.46
C THR A 210 11.76 -3.34 3.85
N SER A 211 10.93 -3.15 4.90
CA SER A 211 11.38 -3.36 6.28
C SER A 211 11.68 -4.84 6.50
N GLY A 212 12.95 -5.20 6.50
CA GLY A 212 13.39 -6.57 6.79
C GLY A 212 13.04 -7.02 8.21
N THR A 213 13.03 -8.34 8.42
CA THR A 213 12.82 -8.94 9.74
C THR A 213 13.99 -8.73 10.70
N THR A 214 15.15 -8.36 10.17
CA THR A 214 16.41 -8.13 10.89
C THR A 214 16.66 -6.66 11.24
N GLY A 215 15.66 -5.77 11.01
CA GLY A 215 15.81 -4.32 11.20
C GLY A 215 16.47 -3.60 10.02
N ARG A 216 17.30 -4.30 9.20
CA ARG A 216 17.93 -3.75 7.99
C ARG A 216 16.96 -3.82 6.80
N PRO A 217 16.75 -2.72 6.04
CA PRO A 217 15.90 -2.75 4.86
C PRO A 217 16.46 -3.68 3.77
N LYS A 218 15.60 -4.59 3.25
CA LYS A 218 15.94 -5.48 2.15
C LYS A 218 15.65 -4.83 0.82
N GLY A 219 16.59 -4.89 -0.10
CA GLY A 219 16.43 -4.38 -1.47
C GLY A 219 15.81 -5.44 -2.38
N VAL A 220 14.58 -5.23 -2.85
CA VAL A 220 13.83 -6.12 -3.75
C VAL A 220 14.01 -5.65 -5.18
N ARG A 221 14.60 -6.47 -6.04
CA ARG A 221 14.85 -6.15 -7.46
C ARG A 221 13.74 -6.73 -8.34
N LEU A 222 12.98 -5.86 -8.98
CA LEU A 222 11.86 -6.24 -9.83
C LEU A 222 12.22 -6.09 -11.31
N PRO A 223 12.01 -7.13 -12.13
CA PRO A 223 12.18 -7.05 -13.59
C PRO A 223 10.92 -6.51 -14.28
N GLN A 224 11.04 -6.07 -15.52
CA GLN A 224 9.92 -5.54 -16.33
C GLN A 224 8.78 -6.57 -16.48
N ARG A 225 9.08 -7.86 -16.64
CA ARG A 225 8.05 -8.91 -16.72
C ARG A 225 7.13 -8.92 -15.50
N ALA A 226 7.68 -8.68 -14.32
CA ALA A 226 6.90 -8.78 -13.08
C ALA A 226 5.80 -7.71 -13.03
N ILE A 227 6.13 -6.45 -13.27
CA ILE A 227 5.13 -5.38 -13.28
C ILE A 227 4.10 -5.56 -14.39
N VAL A 228 4.49 -5.92 -15.61
CA VAL A 228 3.54 -6.06 -16.72
C VAL A 228 2.54 -7.19 -16.44
N ARG A 229 2.97 -8.31 -15.87
CA ARG A 229 2.07 -9.40 -15.47
C ARG A 229 1.13 -9.00 -14.33
N ALA A 230 1.61 -8.21 -13.37
CA ALA A 230 0.73 -7.65 -12.32
C ALA A 230 -0.32 -6.70 -12.92
N LEU A 231 0.06 -5.86 -13.90
CA LEU A 231 -0.89 -5.00 -14.62
C LEU A 231 -1.91 -5.79 -15.45
N ASP A 232 -1.51 -6.87 -16.12
CA ASP A 232 -2.41 -7.77 -16.84
C ASP A 232 -3.48 -8.36 -15.92
N ALA A 233 -3.09 -8.83 -14.75
CA ALA A 233 -3.99 -9.36 -13.74
C ALA A 233 -4.91 -8.25 -13.17
N GLY A 234 -4.36 -7.08 -12.89
CA GLY A 234 -5.11 -5.90 -12.46
C GLY A 234 -6.16 -5.49 -13.48
N ALA A 235 -5.81 -5.41 -14.75
CA ALA A 235 -6.74 -5.05 -15.83
C ALA A 235 -7.93 -6.02 -15.94
N GLY A 236 -7.73 -7.30 -15.63
CA GLY A 236 -8.78 -8.31 -15.63
C GLY A 236 -9.69 -8.26 -14.41
N SER A 237 -9.17 -7.85 -13.23
CA SER A 237 -9.89 -7.95 -11.95
C SER A 237 -10.57 -6.65 -11.51
N VAL A 238 -9.90 -5.48 -11.70
CA VAL A 238 -10.40 -4.20 -11.17
C VAL A 238 -11.44 -3.51 -12.06
N GLY A 239 -11.64 -3.97 -13.29
CA GLY A 239 -12.70 -3.47 -14.19
C GLY A 239 -12.57 -1.98 -14.54
N THR A 240 -11.36 -1.43 -14.52
CA THR A 240 -11.06 -0.07 -14.98
C THR A 240 -10.89 -0.01 -16.49
N SER A 241 -11.12 1.16 -17.05
CA SER A 241 -11.08 1.43 -18.49
C SER A 241 -10.52 2.83 -18.76
N GLU A 242 -10.35 3.18 -20.02
CA GLU A 242 -9.90 4.51 -20.42
C GLU A 242 -10.84 5.67 -20.02
N ALA A 243 -12.10 5.39 -19.67
CA ALA A 243 -13.08 6.38 -19.21
C ALA A 243 -12.94 6.71 -17.72
N ASP A 244 -12.11 5.97 -16.99
CA ASP A 244 -11.95 6.13 -15.56
C ASP A 244 -11.02 7.31 -15.19
N VAL A 245 -11.19 7.77 -13.96
CA VAL A 245 -10.35 8.78 -13.32
C VAL A 245 -10.00 8.27 -11.93
N GLY A 246 -8.72 8.02 -11.68
CA GLY A 246 -8.23 7.58 -10.37
C GLY A 246 -7.65 8.73 -9.56
N VAL A 247 -7.68 8.64 -8.23
CA VAL A 247 -6.85 9.49 -7.37
C VAL A 247 -5.60 8.71 -6.98
N HIS A 248 -4.44 9.32 -7.21
CA HIS A 248 -3.13 8.75 -6.91
C HIS A 248 -2.42 9.54 -5.82
N PHE A 249 -2.20 8.90 -4.68
CA PHE A 249 -1.43 9.40 -3.54
C PHE A 249 -0.60 8.30 -2.86
N LEU A 250 -0.63 7.08 -3.40
CA LEU A 250 0.22 6.00 -2.92
C LEU A 250 1.68 6.31 -3.26
N PRO A 251 2.60 6.20 -2.29
CA PRO A 251 4.00 6.60 -2.52
C PRO A 251 4.67 5.68 -3.54
N PHE A 252 5.49 6.26 -4.41
CA PHE A 252 6.31 5.52 -5.36
C PHE A 252 7.49 4.77 -4.69
N GLY A 253 7.76 4.99 -3.41
CA GLY A 253 8.59 4.09 -2.60
C GLY A 253 7.94 2.73 -2.31
N HIS A 254 6.70 2.49 -2.78
CA HIS A 254 5.95 1.25 -2.60
C HIS A 254 5.35 0.78 -3.92
N VAL A 255 5.34 -0.54 -4.14
CA VAL A 255 4.88 -1.15 -5.39
C VAL A 255 3.44 -0.78 -5.77
N ALA A 256 2.53 -0.65 -4.81
CA ALA A 256 1.13 -0.31 -5.08
C ALA A 256 0.95 1.05 -5.79
N GLY A 257 1.86 2.02 -5.56
CA GLY A 257 1.88 3.28 -6.32
C GLY A 257 2.19 3.03 -7.80
N HIS A 258 3.10 2.12 -8.08
CA HIS A 258 3.47 1.75 -9.46
C HIS A 258 2.39 0.91 -10.14
N ASP A 259 1.71 0.01 -9.42
CA ASP A 259 0.59 -0.77 -9.96
C ASP A 259 -0.53 0.15 -10.45
N GLN A 260 -0.96 1.11 -9.63
CA GLN A 260 -2.00 2.06 -10.01
C GLN A 260 -1.56 2.93 -11.19
N PHE A 261 -0.33 3.46 -11.14
CA PHE A 261 0.22 4.31 -12.18
C PHE A 261 0.38 3.54 -13.50
N GLY A 262 0.99 2.36 -13.46
CA GLY A 262 1.21 1.51 -14.63
C GLY A 262 -0.09 1.04 -15.28
N LEU A 263 -1.11 0.71 -14.46
CA LEU A 263 -2.42 0.34 -14.98
C LEU A 263 -3.10 1.51 -15.71
N ALA A 264 -3.04 2.72 -15.14
CA ALA A 264 -3.56 3.93 -15.78
C ALA A 264 -2.83 4.23 -17.09
N LEU A 265 -1.49 4.13 -17.08
CA LEU A 265 -0.65 4.30 -18.25
C LEU A 265 -1.03 3.31 -19.38
N ALA A 266 -1.14 2.03 -19.04
CA ALA A 266 -1.41 0.96 -20.01
C ALA A 266 -2.84 1.02 -20.59
N GLN A 267 -3.84 1.33 -19.76
CA GLN A 267 -5.23 1.43 -20.16
C GLN A 267 -5.59 2.78 -20.81
N GLY A 268 -4.81 3.83 -20.55
CA GLY A 268 -5.02 5.15 -21.09
C GLY A 268 -6.04 6.00 -20.33
N HIS A 269 -6.21 5.80 -19.01
CA HIS A 269 -7.09 6.63 -18.19
C HIS A 269 -6.33 7.71 -17.39
N GLU A 270 -7.09 8.67 -16.86
CA GLU A 270 -6.56 9.81 -16.12
C GLU A 270 -6.26 9.45 -14.67
N LEU A 271 -5.15 9.99 -14.14
CA LEU A 271 -4.88 10.03 -12.70
C LEU A 271 -4.83 11.46 -12.18
N VAL A 272 -5.60 11.75 -11.15
CA VAL A 272 -5.44 12.95 -10.32
C VAL A 272 -4.37 12.63 -9.27
N MET A 273 -3.17 13.17 -9.45
CA MET A 273 -2.02 12.92 -8.60
C MET A 273 -1.85 14.03 -7.57
N ILE A 274 -1.66 13.68 -6.31
CA ILE A 274 -1.34 14.59 -5.22
C ILE A 274 -0.04 14.18 -4.55
N ALA A 275 0.78 15.17 -4.18
CA ALA A 275 2.00 14.96 -3.42
C ALA A 275 1.71 14.76 -1.92
N ARG A 276 0.70 15.44 -1.40
CA ARG A 276 0.35 15.46 0.03
C ARG A 276 -1.07 14.93 0.24
N ARG A 277 -1.25 14.15 1.30
CA ARG A 277 -2.58 13.59 1.65
C ARG A 277 -3.60 14.68 2.01
N ASP A 278 -3.16 15.82 2.50
CA ASP A 278 -4.01 16.95 2.84
C ASP A 278 -4.77 17.50 1.61
N ASP A 279 -4.23 17.27 0.40
CA ASP A 279 -4.85 17.68 -0.85
C ASP A 279 -5.94 16.70 -1.36
N LEU A 280 -6.27 15.64 -0.58
CA LEU A 280 -7.24 14.62 -0.98
C LEU A 280 -8.62 15.21 -1.28
N GLU A 281 -9.06 16.22 -0.53
CA GLU A 281 -10.36 16.87 -0.77
C GLU A 281 -10.39 17.58 -2.14
N ALA A 282 -9.31 18.25 -2.52
CA ALA A 282 -9.16 18.86 -3.84
C ALA A 282 -9.14 17.79 -4.95
N ALA A 283 -8.52 16.63 -4.70
CA ALA A 283 -8.53 15.52 -5.64
C ALA A 283 -9.93 14.90 -5.79
N LEU A 284 -10.72 14.79 -4.72
CA LEU A 284 -12.11 14.33 -4.76
C LEU A 284 -13.03 15.30 -5.54
N ALA A 285 -12.74 16.62 -5.50
CA ALA A 285 -13.44 17.60 -6.32
C ALA A 285 -13.22 17.39 -7.83
N CYS A 286 -12.17 16.69 -8.25
CA CYS A 286 -11.95 16.26 -9.63
C CYS A 286 -12.86 15.11 -10.08
N ARG A 287 -13.78 14.66 -9.24
CA ARG A 287 -14.81 13.65 -9.52
C ARG A 287 -14.25 12.30 -9.96
N PRO A 288 -13.40 11.64 -9.14
CA PRO A 288 -12.83 10.35 -9.47
C PRO A 288 -13.90 9.26 -9.60
N THR A 289 -13.58 8.23 -10.39
CA THR A 289 -14.43 7.05 -10.57
C THR A 289 -13.99 5.90 -9.65
N TYR A 290 -12.75 5.93 -9.16
CA TYR A 290 -12.24 4.96 -8.19
C TYR A 290 -11.18 5.59 -7.27
N LEU A 291 -11.03 4.99 -6.09
CA LEU A 291 -9.94 5.25 -5.17
C LEU A 291 -9.17 3.96 -4.92
N PHE A 292 -7.84 4.05 -4.93
CA PHE A 292 -6.97 2.96 -4.49
C PHE A 292 -6.17 3.42 -3.27
N SER A 293 -6.32 2.71 -2.16
CA SER A 293 -5.68 3.08 -0.89
C SER A 293 -5.46 1.88 0.01
N VAL A 294 -4.82 2.15 1.15
CA VAL A 294 -4.75 1.19 2.27
C VAL A 294 -6.06 1.23 3.07
N PRO A 295 -6.45 0.12 3.73
CA PRO A 295 -7.70 0.05 4.51
C PRO A 295 -7.85 1.15 5.56
N PHE A 296 -6.77 1.60 6.17
CA PHE A 296 -6.77 2.68 7.15
C PHE A 296 -7.47 3.96 6.67
N VAL A 297 -7.31 4.33 5.40
CA VAL A 297 -7.97 5.53 4.84
C VAL A 297 -9.48 5.32 4.78
N TYR A 298 -9.93 4.12 4.46
CA TYR A 298 -11.35 3.77 4.39
C TYR A 298 -11.98 3.63 5.78
N GLU A 299 -11.23 3.14 6.77
CA GLU A 299 -11.67 3.15 8.18
C GLU A 299 -11.91 4.58 8.67
N ARG A 300 -11.02 5.53 8.35
CA ARG A 300 -11.25 6.94 8.67
C ARG A 300 -12.51 7.52 8.03
N ILE A 301 -12.84 7.11 6.81
CA ILE A 301 -14.09 7.50 6.16
C ILE A 301 -15.29 6.91 6.91
N ARG A 302 -15.24 5.63 7.29
CA ARG A 302 -16.28 4.96 8.09
C ARG A 302 -16.46 5.65 9.44
N GLU A 303 -15.37 5.90 10.16
CA GLU A 303 -15.39 6.61 11.46
C GLU A 303 -16.06 7.99 11.36
N GLN A 304 -15.76 8.76 10.29
CA GLN A 304 -16.41 10.05 10.07
C GLN A 304 -17.92 9.93 9.81
N VAL A 305 -18.37 8.87 9.14
CA VAL A 305 -19.80 8.59 8.98
C VAL A 305 -20.42 8.24 10.33
N GLU A 306 -19.81 7.35 11.11
CA GLU A 306 -20.28 6.96 12.44
C GLU A 306 -20.33 8.15 13.41
N ALA A 307 -19.33 9.02 13.41
CA ALA A 307 -19.31 10.24 14.21
C ALA A 307 -20.48 11.18 13.84
N LYS A 308 -20.77 11.34 12.55
CA LYS A 308 -21.93 12.12 12.10
C LYS A 308 -23.26 11.50 12.53
N LEU A 309 -23.37 10.16 12.48
CA LEU A 309 -24.56 9.46 12.96
C LEU A 309 -24.72 9.61 14.50
N ALA A 310 -23.62 9.57 15.24
CA ALA A 310 -23.63 9.75 16.69
C ALA A 310 -24.03 11.19 17.12
N ALA A 311 -23.76 12.19 16.27
CA ALA A 311 -24.15 13.58 16.52
C ALA A 311 -25.67 13.85 16.28
N LEU A 312 -26.40 12.91 15.67
CA LEU A 312 -27.83 13.03 15.46
C LEU A 312 -28.62 12.77 16.76
N PRO A 313 -29.86 13.31 16.89
CA PRO A 313 -30.75 12.91 17.97
C PRO A 313 -30.93 11.39 18.07
N ARG A 314 -30.90 10.85 19.27
CA ARG A 314 -30.87 9.40 19.54
C ARG A 314 -31.84 8.56 18.69
N PRO A 315 -33.15 8.92 18.49
CA PRO A 315 -34.09 8.10 17.71
C PRO A 315 -33.68 8.05 16.21
N PHE A 316 -33.18 9.16 15.65
CA PHE A 316 -32.71 9.19 14.26
C PHE A 316 -31.41 8.38 14.07
N ALA A 317 -30.48 8.52 15.01
CA ALA A 317 -29.25 7.72 15.01
C ALA A 317 -29.54 6.22 15.06
N ALA A 318 -30.44 5.80 15.96
CA ALA A 318 -30.85 4.40 16.10
C ALA A 318 -31.51 3.88 14.80
N THR A 319 -32.40 4.67 14.19
CA THR A 319 -33.08 4.32 12.93
C THR A 319 -32.09 4.14 11.80
N LEU A 320 -31.12 5.05 11.65
CA LEU A 320 -30.11 4.93 10.58
C LEU A 320 -29.15 3.78 10.80
N ARG A 321 -28.74 3.49 12.05
CA ARG A 321 -27.94 2.29 12.36
C ARG A 321 -28.72 1.00 12.06
N ALA A 322 -30.01 0.95 12.43
CA ALA A 322 -30.87 -0.18 12.06
C ALA A 322 -31.01 -0.33 10.54
N ALA A 323 -31.07 0.78 9.81
CA ALA A 323 -31.11 0.79 8.35
C ALA A 323 -29.80 0.29 7.74
N LEU A 324 -28.63 0.69 8.26
CA LEU A 324 -27.32 0.17 7.84
C LEU A 324 -27.21 -1.34 8.13
N ALA A 325 -27.62 -1.81 9.30
CA ALA A 325 -27.64 -3.22 9.63
C ALA A 325 -28.56 -4.02 8.69
N ALA A 326 -29.72 -3.47 8.33
CA ALA A 326 -30.62 -4.08 7.35
C ALA A 326 -29.98 -4.11 5.94
N ALA A 327 -29.25 -3.07 5.54
CA ALA A 327 -28.55 -3.03 4.27
C ALA A 327 -27.46 -4.12 4.17
N VAL A 328 -26.72 -4.36 5.26
CA VAL A 328 -25.78 -5.50 5.36
C VAL A 328 -26.52 -6.82 5.16
N ARG A 329 -27.65 -7.06 5.88
CA ARG A 329 -28.42 -8.30 5.73
C ARG A 329 -28.94 -8.51 4.30
N VAL A 330 -29.42 -7.45 3.67
CA VAL A 330 -29.90 -7.50 2.29
C VAL A 330 -28.74 -7.84 1.33
N ARG A 331 -27.60 -7.19 1.52
CA ARG A 331 -26.43 -7.38 0.63
C ARG A 331 -25.83 -8.79 0.71
N PHE A 332 -25.87 -9.40 1.90
CA PHE A 332 -25.26 -10.72 2.15
C PHE A 332 -26.29 -11.86 2.28
N GLY A 333 -27.51 -11.67 1.78
CA GLY A 333 -28.50 -12.73 1.63
C GLY A 333 -29.19 -13.20 2.93
N THR A 334 -29.03 -12.45 4.04
CA THR A 334 -29.63 -12.76 5.35
C THR A 334 -30.83 -11.86 5.68
N ALA A 335 -31.46 -11.26 4.68
CA ALA A 335 -32.60 -10.37 4.83
C ALA A 335 -33.82 -11.08 5.45
N ARG A 336 -34.48 -10.41 6.40
CA ARG A 336 -35.64 -10.92 7.14
C ARG A 336 -37.00 -10.52 6.52
N GLY A 337 -37.02 -10.17 5.20
CA GLY A 337 -38.22 -9.80 4.47
C GLY A 337 -38.19 -8.40 3.84
N THR A 338 -39.37 -7.92 3.44
CA THR A 338 -39.53 -6.63 2.74
C THR A 338 -39.15 -5.42 3.61
N GLY A 339 -39.32 -5.51 4.93
CA GLY A 339 -38.94 -4.47 5.88
C GLY A 339 -37.43 -4.18 5.88
N ASP A 340 -36.57 -5.21 5.72
CA ASP A 340 -35.13 -5.00 5.60
C ASP A 340 -34.76 -4.34 4.27
N ARG A 341 -35.45 -4.69 3.18
CA ARG A 341 -35.24 -4.06 1.86
C ARG A 341 -35.58 -2.55 1.89
N LEU A 342 -36.69 -2.20 2.54
CA LEU A 342 -37.07 -0.79 2.70
C LEU A 342 -36.04 -0.02 3.54
N ARG A 343 -35.64 -0.57 4.69
CA ARG A 343 -34.59 0.04 5.52
C ARG A 343 -33.26 0.16 4.79
N ALA A 344 -32.86 -0.85 4.00
CA ALA A 344 -31.68 -0.80 3.17
C ALA A 344 -31.74 0.36 2.15
N ALA A 345 -32.89 0.58 1.52
CA ALA A 345 -33.10 1.71 0.62
C ALA A 345 -32.94 3.06 1.36
N VAL A 346 -33.44 3.17 2.60
CA VAL A 346 -33.24 4.35 3.46
C VAL A 346 -31.75 4.57 3.75
N ALA A 347 -31.00 3.52 4.11
CA ALA A 347 -29.54 3.63 4.30
C ALA A 347 -28.82 4.08 3.02
N GLY A 348 -29.17 3.51 1.88
CA GLY A 348 -28.63 3.91 0.57
C GLY A 348 -28.90 5.38 0.24
N LEU A 349 -30.10 5.88 0.53
CA LEU A 349 -30.50 7.26 0.26
C LEU A 349 -29.86 8.26 1.23
N LEU A 350 -29.91 8.00 2.54
CA LEU A 350 -29.54 8.97 3.58
C LEU A 350 -28.07 8.87 3.99
N VAL A 351 -27.40 7.75 3.76
CA VAL A 351 -25.98 7.57 4.07
C VAL A 351 -25.17 7.33 2.80
N GLY A 352 -25.54 6.36 1.98
CA GLY A 352 -24.77 5.96 0.80
C GLY A 352 -24.68 7.05 -0.27
N ARG A 353 -25.80 7.71 -0.61
CA ARG A 353 -25.82 8.78 -1.61
C ARG A 353 -25.02 10.03 -1.19
N PRO A 354 -25.15 10.57 0.04
CA PRO A 354 -24.29 11.64 0.53
C PRO A 354 -22.81 11.27 0.56
N LEU A 355 -22.47 10.04 1.01
CA LEU A 355 -21.10 9.56 1.00
C LEU A 355 -20.51 9.53 -0.41
N ARG A 356 -21.23 8.96 -1.39
CA ARG A 356 -20.78 8.97 -2.79
C ARG A 356 -20.57 10.39 -3.33
N ARG A 357 -21.47 11.34 -3.01
CA ARG A 357 -21.31 12.73 -3.41
C ARG A 357 -20.04 13.34 -2.84
N ARG A 358 -19.74 13.09 -1.57
CA ARG A 358 -18.53 13.56 -0.91
C ARG A 358 -17.25 12.94 -1.52
N LEU A 359 -17.34 11.70 -2.01
CA LEU A 359 -16.26 11.01 -2.73
C LEU A 359 -16.21 11.36 -4.24
N GLY A 360 -16.75 12.51 -4.65
CA GLY A 360 -16.70 13.01 -6.02
C GLY A 360 -17.93 12.74 -6.88
N GLY A 361 -18.90 11.97 -6.41
CA GLY A 361 -20.21 11.74 -7.05
C GLY A 361 -20.22 10.76 -8.23
N ARG A 362 -19.06 10.31 -8.72
CA ARG A 362 -18.91 9.36 -9.84
C ARG A 362 -18.28 8.03 -9.43
N LEU A 363 -18.06 7.85 -8.13
CA LEU A 363 -17.35 6.68 -7.60
C LEU A 363 -18.04 5.37 -7.98
N ARG A 364 -17.31 4.49 -8.66
CA ARG A 364 -17.71 3.13 -9.05
C ARG A 364 -17.30 2.11 -8.01
N GLY A 365 -16.13 2.26 -7.38
CA GLY A 365 -15.61 1.34 -6.39
C GLY A 365 -14.39 1.85 -5.63
N LEU A 366 -14.06 1.14 -4.57
CA LEU A 366 -12.89 1.33 -3.72
C LEU A 366 -11.99 0.11 -3.85
N PHE A 367 -10.71 0.35 -4.04
CA PHE A 367 -9.68 -0.70 -4.08
C PHE A 367 -8.79 -0.58 -2.86
N ALA A 368 -8.63 -1.68 -2.12
CA ALA A 368 -7.87 -1.73 -0.88
C ALA A 368 -6.72 -2.74 -0.99
N GLY A 369 -5.51 -2.32 -0.67
CA GLY A 369 -4.34 -3.21 -0.67
C GLY A 369 -3.28 -2.79 0.34
N GLY A 370 -2.22 -3.58 0.45
CA GLY A 370 -1.09 -3.30 1.34
C GLY A 370 -1.30 -3.67 2.81
N ALA A 371 -2.54 -3.87 3.26
CA ALA A 371 -2.91 -4.41 4.56
C ALA A 371 -4.26 -5.11 4.44
N ALA A 372 -4.59 -6.00 5.37
CA ALA A 372 -5.91 -6.63 5.41
C ALA A 372 -6.97 -5.62 5.86
N ALA A 373 -8.14 -5.63 5.21
CA ALA A 373 -9.30 -4.85 5.65
C ALA A 373 -10.14 -5.65 6.64
N SER A 374 -10.75 -4.96 7.61
CA SER A 374 -11.70 -5.63 8.51
C SER A 374 -12.94 -6.10 7.74
N PRO A 375 -13.51 -7.27 8.08
CA PRO A 375 -14.77 -7.72 7.47
C PRO A 375 -15.91 -6.70 7.66
N GLU A 376 -15.89 -5.92 8.72
CA GLU A 376 -16.85 -4.86 9.03
C GLU A 376 -16.72 -3.70 8.05
N LEU A 377 -15.50 -3.27 7.75
CA LEU A 377 -15.23 -2.23 6.75
C LEU A 377 -15.74 -2.65 5.37
N PHE A 378 -15.43 -3.88 4.99
CA PHE A 378 -15.91 -4.47 3.75
C PHE A 378 -17.44 -4.45 3.68
N ARG A 379 -18.11 -4.99 4.73
CA ARG A 379 -19.58 -5.04 4.80
C ARG A 379 -20.21 -3.65 4.75
N PHE A 380 -19.60 -2.67 5.39
CA PHE A 380 -20.09 -1.29 5.42
C PHE A 380 -20.19 -0.69 4.02
N PHE A 381 -19.12 -0.73 3.21
CA PHE A 381 -19.14 -0.15 1.86
C PHE A 381 -20.01 -0.96 0.91
N GLU A 382 -19.95 -2.29 0.93
CA GLU A 382 -20.79 -3.16 0.11
C GLU A 382 -22.28 -2.95 0.40
N ALA A 383 -22.67 -2.79 1.66
CA ALA A 383 -24.06 -2.52 2.06
C ALA A 383 -24.57 -1.17 1.52
N LEU A 384 -23.70 -0.18 1.42
CA LEU A 384 -24.01 1.12 0.79
C LEU A 384 -23.97 1.07 -0.74
N GLY A 385 -23.75 -0.12 -1.33
CA GLY A 385 -23.66 -0.34 -2.76
C GLY A 385 -22.37 0.19 -3.38
N ILE A 386 -21.33 0.47 -2.60
CA ILE A 386 -20.00 0.86 -3.08
C ILE A 386 -19.15 -0.40 -3.10
N PRO A 387 -18.81 -0.96 -4.28
CA PRO A 387 -17.94 -2.12 -4.38
C PRO A 387 -16.62 -1.89 -3.66
N PHE A 388 -16.25 -2.82 -2.76
CA PHE A 388 -15.01 -2.79 -2.02
C PHE A 388 -14.15 -3.98 -2.44
N VAL A 389 -13.07 -3.71 -3.17
CA VAL A 389 -12.22 -4.72 -3.80
C VAL A 389 -10.91 -4.79 -3.05
N GLU A 390 -10.68 -5.90 -2.36
CA GLU A 390 -9.40 -6.16 -1.72
C GLU A 390 -8.42 -6.79 -2.71
N LEU A 391 -7.17 -6.32 -2.62
CA LEU A 391 -6.03 -6.78 -3.42
C LEU A 391 -4.94 -7.22 -2.45
N TYR A 392 -4.44 -8.43 -2.64
CA TYR A 392 -3.32 -8.93 -1.87
C TYR A 392 -2.09 -9.09 -2.77
N GLY A 393 -0.97 -8.65 -2.25
CA GLY A 393 0.33 -8.75 -2.88
C GLY A 393 1.44 -8.21 -2.00
N MET A 394 2.65 -8.29 -2.48
CA MET A 394 3.85 -7.86 -1.78
C MET A 394 4.85 -7.24 -2.75
N SER A 395 5.89 -6.60 -2.22
CA SER A 395 6.92 -5.99 -3.06
C SER A 395 7.62 -7.02 -3.93
N GLU A 396 7.86 -8.19 -3.41
CA GLU A 396 8.57 -9.30 -4.06
C GLU A 396 7.79 -9.92 -5.25
N THR A 397 6.50 -9.59 -5.38
CA THR A 397 5.64 -10.02 -6.51
C THR A 397 5.27 -8.88 -7.45
N ALA A 398 5.99 -7.77 -7.42
CA ALA A 398 5.68 -6.54 -8.15
C ALA A 398 4.22 -6.05 -7.93
N GLY A 399 3.61 -6.41 -6.81
CA GLY A 399 2.24 -6.03 -6.44
C GLY A 399 1.32 -7.24 -6.33
N MET A 400 0.30 -7.31 -7.17
CA MET A 400 -0.88 -8.14 -6.96
C MET A 400 -0.68 -9.63 -7.22
N ILE A 401 -0.87 -10.44 -6.17
CA ILE A 401 -0.97 -11.90 -6.23
C ILE A 401 -2.42 -12.33 -6.45
N SER A 402 -3.35 -11.73 -5.70
CA SER A 402 -4.77 -12.06 -5.75
C SER A 402 -5.65 -10.82 -5.61
N SER A 403 -6.88 -10.92 -6.06
CA SER A 403 -7.88 -9.85 -6.00
C SER A 403 -9.29 -10.41 -5.91
N ASN A 404 -10.14 -9.71 -5.17
CA ASN A 404 -11.57 -9.78 -5.37
C ASN A 404 -11.92 -9.24 -6.77
N LEU A 405 -12.98 -9.76 -7.37
CA LEU A 405 -13.46 -9.27 -8.67
C LEU A 405 -14.31 -8.01 -8.49
N PHE A 406 -14.06 -6.99 -9.31
CA PHE A 406 -14.92 -5.80 -9.34
C PHE A 406 -16.36 -6.16 -9.74
N ALA A 407 -16.52 -6.95 -10.80
CA ALA A 407 -17.80 -7.49 -11.25
C ALA A 407 -17.91 -8.95 -10.81
N GLY A 408 -18.60 -9.20 -9.69
CA GLY A 408 -18.78 -10.57 -9.20
C GLY A 408 -19.05 -10.66 -7.70
N PRO A 409 -19.27 -11.86 -7.18
CA PRO A 409 -19.39 -12.06 -5.75
C PRO A 409 -18.05 -11.79 -5.07
N ARG A 410 -18.13 -11.09 -3.94
CA ARG A 410 -16.99 -10.79 -3.06
C ARG A 410 -17.32 -11.26 -1.65
N ARG A 411 -16.33 -11.80 -0.95
CA ARG A 411 -16.50 -12.33 0.41
C ARG A 411 -15.73 -11.48 1.43
N PRO A 412 -16.37 -11.12 2.55
CA PRO A 412 -15.69 -10.41 3.63
C PRO A 412 -14.48 -11.20 4.14
N GLY A 413 -13.33 -10.52 4.28
CA GLY A 413 -12.09 -11.12 4.77
C GLY A 413 -11.31 -11.95 3.75
N SER A 414 -11.86 -12.16 2.53
CA SER A 414 -11.14 -12.82 1.44
C SER A 414 -10.42 -11.79 0.58
N VAL A 415 -9.21 -12.12 0.16
CA VAL A 415 -8.44 -11.39 -0.86
C VAL A 415 -8.73 -11.90 -2.28
N GLY A 416 -9.78 -12.70 -2.45
CA GLY A 416 -10.31 -13.15 -3.73
C GLY A 416 -9.50 -14.27 -4.38
N ARG A 417 -9.39 -14.23 -5.71
CA ARG A 417 -8.77 -15.28 -6.52
C ARG A 417 -7.34 -14.93 -6.89
N VAL A 418 -6.51 -15.95 -7.03
CA VAL A 418 -5.09 -15.81 -7.39
C VAL A 418 -4.94 -15.60 -8.90
N SER A 419 -3.98 -14.77 -9.30
CA SER A 419 -3.56 -14.61 -10.68
C SER A 419 -3.13 -15.95 -11.29
N PRO A 420 -3.51 -16.26 -12.55
CA PRO A 420 -3.09 -17.49 -13.23
C PRO A 420 -1.57 -17.54 -13.50
N ASP A 421 -0.89 -16.41 -13.41
CA ASP A 421 0.57 -16.33 -13.63
C ASP A 421 1.38 -16.80 -12.41
N HIS A 422 0.72 -17.19 -11.30
CA HIS A 422 1.36 -17.82 -10.16
C HIS A 422 0.99 -19.30 -10.04
N GLU A 423 1.98 -20.12 -9.91
CA GLU A 423 1.82 -21.43 -9.29
C GLU A 423 1.84 -21.24 -7.77
N VAL A 424 0.84 -21.78 -7.08
CA VAL A 424 0.57 -21.47 -5.67
C VAL A 424 0.39 -22.75 -4.89
N ARG A 425 1.00 -22.85 -3.72
CA ARG A 425 0.75 -23.93 -2.77
C ARG A 425 0.68 -23.41 -1.33
N LEU A 426 0.05 -24.17 -0.47
CA LEU A 426 0.12 -23.99 0.97
C LEU A 426 0.97 -25.13 1.57
N GLN A 427 2.05 -24.75 2.25
CA GLN A 427 2.90 -25.70 2.96
C GLN A 427 2.95 -25.32 4.44
N GLU A 428 2.45 -26.17 5.31
CA GLU A 428 2.27 -25.88 6.74
C GLU A 428 1.49 -24.56 6.97
N GLY A 429 0.48 -24.28 6.13
CA GLY A 429 -0.29 -23.05 6.15
C GLY A 429 0.39 -21.85 5.51
N GLU A 430 1.69 -21.89 5.20
CA GLU A 430 2.41 -20.83 4.51
C GLU A 430 2.08 -20.82 3.02
N LEU A 431 1.70 -19.64 2.51
CA LEU A 431 1.52 -19.41 1.09
C LEU A 431 2.89 -19.33 0.40
N GLN A 432 3.10 -20.18 -0.61
CA GLN A 432 4.32 -20.20 -1.41
C GLN A 432 3.98 -20.05 -2.88
N LEU A 433 4.83 -19.30 -3.62
CA LEU A 433 4.56 -18.87 -4.98
C LEU A 433 5.72 -19.25 -5.90
N ARG A 434 5.39 -19.58 -7.17
CA ARG A 434 6.35 -19.70 -8.25
C ARG A 434 5.76 -19.11 -9.52
N GLY A 435 6.54 -18.37 -10.30
CA GLY A 435 6.05 -17.79 -11.55
C GLY A 435 6.76 -16.49 -11.96
N PRO A 436 6.34 -15.90 -13.08
CA PRO A 436 7.00 -14.75 -13.70
C PRO A 436 6.80 -13.41 -13.00
N LEU A 437 5.89 -13.32 -12.02
CA LEU A 437 5.66 -12.09 -11.27
C LEU A 437 6.67 -11.86 -10.14
N LEU A 438 7.53 -12.82 -9.87
CA LEU A 438 8.48 -12.76 -8.77
C LEU A 438 9.67 -11.87 -9.10
N LEU A 439 10.26 -11.33 -8.02
CA LEU A 439 11.52 -10.60 -8.05
C LEU A 439 12.61 -11.41 -8.79
N SER A 440 13.61 -10.70 -9.29
CA SER A 440 14.81 -11.32 -9.88
C SER A 440 15.88 -11.65 -8.83
N GLY A 441 15.65 -11.31 -7.57
CA GLY A 441 16.54 -11.50 -6.44
C GLY A 441 16.57 -10.25 -5.55
N HIS A 442 17.25 -10.36 -4.43
CA HIS A 442 17.51 -9.22 -3.54
C HIS A 442 18.79 -8.48 -3.94
N LEU A 443 18.93 -7.24 -3.47
CA LEU A 443 20.16 -6.45 -3.68
C LEU A 443 21.35 -7.14 -3.01
N ASP A 444 21.16 -7.68 -1.82
CA ASP A 444 22.13 -8.45 -1.08
C ASP A 444 21.80 -9.95 -1.21
N PRO A 445 22.67 -10.78 -1.79
CA PRO A 445 22.39 -12.19 -2.10
C PRO A 445 22.07 -13.06 -0.86
N GLU A 446 22.54 -12.67 0.31
CA GLU A 446 22.26 -13.33 1.59
C GLU A 446 20.77 -13.32 1.96
N ASP A 447 20.02 -12.32 1.47
CA ASP A 447 18.59 -12.23 1.68
C ASP A 447 17.78 -13.25 0.87
N ASP A 448 18.38 -13.82 -0.19
CA ASP A 448 17.73 -14.83 -1.03
C ASP A 448 17.72 -16.23 -0.39
N ALA A 449 18.74 -16.58 0.40
CA ALA A 449 18.91 -17.94 0.91
C ALA A 449 17.71 -18.45 1.73
N ALA A 450 17.07 -17.56 2.52
CA ALA A 450 15.89 -17.91 3.31
C ALA A 450 14.55 -17.70 2.57
N ALA A 451 14.58 -16.98 1.45
CA ALA A 451 13.37 -16.58 0.71
C ALA A 451 12.85 -17.70 -0.21
N TRP A 452 13.68 -18.64 -0.59
CA TRP A 452 13.34 -19.69 -1.55
C TRP A 452 13.37 -21.08 -0.94
N THR A 453 12.52 -21.96 -1.45
CA THR A 453 12.58 -23.40 -1.15
C THR A 453 13.54 -24.09 -2.11
N ALA A 454 14.00 -25.31 -1.76
CA ALA A 454 14.90 -26.08 -2.62
C ALA A 454 14.31 -26.43 -4.00
N ASP A 455 12.98 -26.48 -4.11
CA ASP A 455 12.24 -26.75 -5.35
C ASP A 455 11.75 -25.46 -6.05
N GLY A 456 12.27 -24.29 -5.67
CA GLY A 456 12.13 -23.03 -6.39
C GLY A 456 10.84 -22.27 -6.11
N PHE A 457 10.13 -22.51 -5.00
CA PHE A 457 9.04 -21.67 -4.56
C PHE A 457 9.54 -20.53 -3.68
N PHE A 458 9.00 -19.35 -3.89
CA PHE A 458 9.20 -18.19 -3.03
C PHE A 458 8.33 -18.31 -1.78
N ARG A 459 8.91 -18.12 -0.61
CA ARG A 459 8.24 -18.11 0.68
C ARG A 459 7.67 -16.72 0.96
N THR A 460 6.34 -16.57 0.99
CA THR A 460 5.74 -15.27 1.30
C THR A 460 5.86 -14.88 2.76
N GLY A 461 6.02 -15.88 3.64
CA GLY A 461 5.91 -15.73 5.09
C GLY A 461 4.48 -15.43 5.55
N ASP A 462 3.48 -15.47 4.67
CA ASP A 462 2.07 -15.27 5.00
C ASP A 462 1.38 -16.62 5.20
N LEU A 463 0.59 -16.72 6.27
CA LEU A 463 -0.31 -17.84 6.52
C LEU A 463 -1.62 -17.60 5.78
N ALA A 464 -2.10 -18.63 5.10
CA ALA A 464 -3.30 -18.51 4.28
C ALA A 464 -4.11 -19.81 4.24
N ARG A 465 -5.35 -19.70 3.80
CA ARG A 465 -6.24 -20.83 3.50
C ARG A 465 -7.12 -20.56 2.32
N TRP A 466 -7.68 -21.61 1.75
CA TRP A 466 -8.71 -21.54 0.71
C TRP A 466 -10.09 -21.84 1.30
N ASP A 467 -11.13 -21.22 0.77
CA ASP A 467 -12.49 -21.72 0.95
C ASP A 467 -12.85 -22.75 -0.15
N GLU A 468 -14.06 -23.32 -0.05
CA GLU A 468 -14.58 -24.32 -0.99
C GLU A 468 -14.78 -23.76 -2.41
N GLU A 469 -14.97 -22.44 -2.55
CA GLU A 469 -15.11 -21.78 -3.85
C GLU A 469 -13.79 -21.30 -4.42
N GLY A 470 -12.68 -21.55 -3.76
CA GLY A 470 -11.33 -21.20 -4.21
C GLY A 470 -10.95 -19.73 -3.99
N ASN A 471 -11.58 -19.05 -3.04
CA ASN A 471 -11.12 -17.75 -2.60
C ASN A 471 -10.01 -17.90 -1.57
N LEU A 472 -8.98 -17.05 -1.68
CA LEU A 472 -7.85 -16.98 -0.76
C LEU A 472 -8.18 -16.10 0.43
N PHE A 473 -7.84 -16.58 1.62
CA PHE A 473 -7.86 -15.82 2.88
C PHE A 473 -6.44 -15.77 3.42
N VAL A 474 -5.92 -14.56 3.65
CA VAL A 474 -4.64 -14.34 4.32
C VAL A 474 -4.93 -14.13 5.80
N GLU A 475 -4.41 -15.01 6.64
CA GLU A 475 -4.71 -15.04 8.07
C GLU A 475 -3.73 -14.21 8.88
N GLY A 476 -2.46 -14.13 8.45
CA GLY A 476 -1.44 -13.32 9.12
C GLY A 476 -0.02 -13.69 8.70
N ARG A 477 0.95 -13.23 9.48
CA ARG A 477 2.38 -13.48 9.25
C ARG A 477 2.89 -14.65 10.08
N ARG A 478 3.59 -15.62 9.45
CA ARG A 478 4.20 -16.76 10.14
C ARG A 478 5.13 -16.32 11.29
N LYS A 479 5.88 -15.25 11.09
CA LYS A 479 6.80 -14.70 12.11
C LYS A 479 6.10 -14.05 13.31
N ASN A 480 4.82 -13.68 13.16
CA ASN A 480 4.03 -13.04 14.20
C ASN A 480 3.19 -14.06 15.01
N LEU A 481 3.22 -15.35 14.60
CA LEU A 481 2.52 -16.42 15.28
C LEU A 481 2.96 -16.45 16.76
N LEU A 482 2.00 -16.32 17.66
CA LEU A 482 2.26 -16.42 19.09
C LEU A 482 2.11 -17.88 19.55
N VAL A 483 3.12 -18.39 20.26
CA VAL A 483 3.10 -19.72 20.86
C VAL A 483 3.03 -19.57 22.36
N LEU A 484 1.89 -19.93 22.96
CA LEU A 484 1.71 -19.88 24.40
C LEU A 484 2.52 -20.98 25.10
N SER A 485 2.80 -20.81 26.38
CA SER A 485 3.51 -21.82 27.20
C SER A 485 2.80 -23.20 27.24
N SER A 486 1.49 -23.21 26.94
CA SER A 486 0.69 -24.42 26.76
C SER A 486 0.89 -25.13 25.42
N GLY A 487 1.71 -24.58 24.52
CA GLY A 487 1.93 -25.06 23.15
C GLY A 487 0.82 -24.64 22.16
N LYS A 488 -0.23 -23.97 22.60
CA LYS A 488 -1.25 -23.42 21.70
C LYS A 488 -0.68 -22.31 20.84
N LYS A 489 -0.99 -22.35 19.55
CA LYS A 489 -0.55 -21.36 18.55
C LYS A 489 -1.74 -20.50 18.16
N LEU A 490 -1.52 -19.20 18.00
CA LEU A 490 -2.53 -18.25 17.51
C LEU A 490 -1.91 -17.23 16.55
N VAL A 491 -2.70 -16.82 15.57
CA VAL A 491 -2.36 -15.77 14.62
C VAL A 491 -2.93 -14.46 15.17
N PRO A 492 -2.10 -13.46 15.50
CA PRO A 492 -2.57 -12.27 16.22
C PRO A 492 -3.38 -11.31 15.34
N GLU A 493 -3.10 -11.22 14.04
CA GLU A 493 -3.64 -10.21 13.14
C GLU A 493 -5.18 -10.19 13.07
N PRO A 494 -5.91 -11.32 12.93
CA PRO A 494 -7.37 -11.32 12.92
C PRO A 494 -7.98 -10.80 14.22
N ILE A 495 -7.34 -11.13 15.35
CA ILE A 495 -7.79 -10.72 16.68
C ILE A 495 -7.55 -9.22 16.88
N GLU A 496 -6.36 -8.74 16.53
CA GLU A 496 -5.98 -7.32 16.57
C GLU A 496 -6.90 -6.46 15.70
N GLN A 497 -7.28 -6.97 14.52
CA GLN A 497 -8.25 -6.32 13.65
C GLN A 497 -9.64 -6.24 14.27
N ALA A 498 -10.13 -7.33 14.86
CA ALA A 498 -11.44 -7.35 15.52
C ALA A 498 -11.49 -6.35 16.69
N ILE A 499 -10.40 -6.25 17.47
CA ILE A 499 -10.28 -5.25 18.53
C ILE A 499 -10.34 -3.83 17.93
N THR A 500 -9.49 -3.56 16.93
CA THR A 500 -9.37 -2.22 16.34
C THR A 500 -10.65 -1.79 15.60
N ALA A 501 -11.42 -2.73 15.06
CA ALA A 501 -12.72 -2.45 14.45
C ALA A 501 -13.79 -2.00 15.44
N THR A 502 -13.53 -2.14 16.75
CA THR A 502 -14.50 -1.87 17.83
C THR A 502 -14.08 -0.62 18.62
N SER A 503 -15.00 0.36 18.72
CA SER A 503 -14.77 1.54 19.57
C SER A 503 -14.70 1.13 21.05
N PRO A 504 -13.76 1.69 21.85
CA PRO A 504 -12.92 2.87 21.56
C PRO A 504 -11.47 2.55 21.14
N PHE A 505 -11.19 1.37 20.60
CA PHE A 505 -9.83 0.94 20.31
C PHE A 505 -9.33 1.50 18.97
N ALA A 506 -8.27 2.31 19.01
CA ALA A 506 -7.65 2.92 17.83
C ALA A 506 -6.46 2.10 17.27
N GLY A 507 -6.07 1.05 17.97
CA GLY A 507 -5.01 0.12 17.59
C GLY A 507 -4.87 -0.95 18.65
N ALA A 508 -4.36 -2.12 18.25
CA ALA A 508 -4.13 -3.23 19.18
C ALA A 508 -2.89 -4.04 18.76
N MET A 509 -2.19 -4.61 19.74
CA MET A 509 -1.16 -5.61 19.55
C MET A 509 -1.31 -6.69 20.62
N LEU A 510 -1.37 -7.95 20.18
CA LEU A 510 -1.39 -9.08 21.10
C LEU A 510 0.01 -9.38 21.66
N LEU A 511 0.02 -9.74 22.92
CA LEU A 511 1.18 -10.12 23.73
C LEU A 511 0.93 -11.51 24.31
N GLY A 512 1.92 -12.41 24.26
CA GLY A 512 1.68 -13.75 24.79
C GLY A 512 2.73 -14.81 24.43
N GLU A 513 3.79 -14.44 23.70
CA GLU A 513 4.84 -15.37 23.32
C GLU A 513 5.48 -16.00 24.56
N GLY A 514 5.45 -17.34 24.66
CA GLY A 514 5.94 -18.10 25.81
C GLY A 514 5.15 -17.87 27.11
N ARG A 515 4.01 -17.19 27.10
CA ARG A 515 3.21 -16.83 28.28
C ARG A 515 2.02 -17.77 28.47
N PRO A 516 1.46 -17.88 29.70
CA PRO A 516 0.34 -18.79 29.98
C PRO A 516 -0.99 -18.37 29.35
N PHE A 517 -1.14 -17.10 28.98
CA PHE A 517 -2.34 -16.54 28.37
C PHE A 517 -1.99 -15.37 27.44
N VAL A 518 -2.98 -14.93 26.67
CA VAL A 518 -2.86 -13.76 25.78
C VAL A 518 -3.25 -12.50 26.56
N ALA A 519 -2.48 -11.43 26.38
CA ALA A 519 -2.82 -10.08 26.79
C ALA A 519 -2.81 -9.17 25.54
N ALA A 520 -3.35 -7.95 25.66
CA ALA A 520 -3.32 -6.97 24.57
C ALA A 520 -2.84 -5.61 25.03
N ALA A 521 -1.95 -4.99 24.24
CA ALA A 521 -1.70 -3.56 24.28
C ALA A 521 -2.68 -2.87 23.34
N VAL A 522 -3.47 -1.90 23.87
CA VAL A 522 -4.53 -1.23 23.10
C VAL A 522 -4.37 0.28 23.16
N PHE A 523 -4.51 0.93 22.01
CA PHE A 523 -4.54 2.38 21.90
C PHE A 523 -5.96 2.88 22.08
N VAL A 524 -6.15 3.87 22.99
CA VAL A 524 -7.45 4.44 23.32
C VAL A 524 -7.36 5.95 23.35
N ALA A 525 -8.35 6.64 22.79
CA ALA A 525 -8.40 8.09 22.77
C ALA A 525 -8.29 8.68 24.20
N ARG A 526 -7.50 9.74 24.35
CA ARG A 526 -7.21 10.38 25.66
C ARG A 526 -8.48 10.82 26.35
N GLU A 527 -9.47 11.30 25.60
CA GLU A 527 -10.78 11.74 26.09
C GLU A 527 -11.59 10.59 26.71
N GLU A 528 -11.52 9.40 26.11
CA GLU A 528 -12.21 8.23 26.65
C GLU A 528 -11.54 7.73 27.94
N ILE A 529 -10.20 7.73 27.98
CA ILE A 529 -9.44 7.40 29.20
C ILE A 529 -9.82 8.38 30.31
N ALA A 530 -9.81 9.69 30.05
CA ALA A 530 -10.18 10.71 31.01
C ALA A 530 -11.62 10.57 31.49
N ARG A 531 -12.55 10.20 30.59
CA ARG A 531 -13.97 9.98 30.91
C ARG A 531 -14.15 8.78 31.86
N LEU A 532 -13.42 7.69 31.65
CA LEU A 532 -13.49 6.52 32.54
C LEU A 532 -12.85 6.81 33.91
N ALA A 533 -11.68 7.46 33.91
CA ALA A 533 -10.97 7.86 35.11
C ALA A 533 -11.80 8.83 35.98
N ALA A 534 -12.48 9.81 35.36
CA ALA A 534 -13.37 10.75 36.08
C ALA A 534 -14.55 10.07 36.76
N ARG A 535 -14.88 8.82 36.40
CA ARG A 535 -15.89 7.98 37.04
C ARG A 535 -15.33 7.09 38.16
N GLY A 536 -14.02 7.23 38.47
CA GLY A 536 -13.33 6.39 39.44
C GLY A 536 -13.12 4.94 38.98
N GLN A 537 -13.21 4.67 37.68
CA GLN A 537 -13.09 3.33 37.12
C GLN A 537 -11.61 3.04 36.77
N ASP A 538 -11.16 1.83 37.06
CA ASP A 538 -9.95 1.32 36.43
C ASP A 538 -10.20 1.18 34.92
N VAL A 539 -9.37 1.85 34.12
CA VAL A 539 -9.58 1.98 32.68
C VAL A 539 -9.46 0.63 31.97
N ALA A 540 -8.48 -0.19 32.35
CA ALA A 540 -8.27 -1.51 31.74
C ALA A 540 -9.43 -2.46 32.08
N ALA A 541 -9.84 -2.48 33.34
CA ALA A 541 -10.99 -3.27 33.80
C ALA A 541 -12.31 -2.84 33.14
N ALA A 542 -12.52 -1.53 32.93
CA ALA A 542 -13.72 -1.01 32.25
C ALA A 542 -13.76 -1.31 30.74
N LEU A 543 -12.60 -1.48 30.09
CA LEU A 543 -12.50 -1.77 28.66
C LEU A 543 -12.49 -3.27 28.34
N LEU A 544 -12.05 -4.12 29.25
CA LEU A 544 -11.94 -5.57 29.04
C LEU A 544 -13.26 -6.24 28.62
N PRO A 545 -14.43 -5.92 29.19
CA PRO A 545 -15.72 -6.49 28.75
C PRO A 545 -16.05 -6.13 27.30
N ARG A 546 -15.75 -4.91 26.86
CA ARG A 546 -15.97 -4.47 25.47
C ARG A 546 -15.08 -5.21 24.49
N LEU A 547 -13.82 -5.45 24.89
CA LEU A 547 -12.89 -6.24 24.10
C LEU A 547 -13.37 -7.69 23.98
N ARG A 548 -13.85 -8.30 25.07
CA ARG A 548 -14.41 -9.66 25.06
C ARG A 548 -15.64 -9.77 24.17
N GLU A 549 -16.51 -8.77 24.17
CA GLU A 549 -17.67 -8.70 23.27
C GLU A 549 -17.23 -8.63 21.79
N ALA A 550 -16.21 -7.82 21.47
CA ALA A 550 -15.64 -7.73 20.13
C ALA A 550 -15.06 -9.07 19.64
N LEU A 551 -14.57 -9.89 20.57
CA LEU A 551 -13.92 -11.17 20.30
C LEU A 551 -14.80 -12.39 20.56
N ALA A 552 -16.11 -12.22 20.69
CA ALA A 552 -17.04 -13.33 21.02
C ALA A 552 -17.03 -14.49 20.00
N ALA A 553 -16.53 -14.27 18.78
CA ALA A 553 -16.38 -15.30 17.75
C ALA A 553 -15.07 -16.07 17.82
N PHE A 554 -14.12 -15.67 18.68
CA PHE A 554 -12.82 -16.31 18.84
C PHE A 554 -12.83 -17.32 19.98
N SER A 555 -11.86 -18.24 19.95
CA SER A 555 -11.71 -19.25 21.00
C SER A 555 -11.27 -18.60 22.32
N GLU A 556 -11.68 -19.16 23.48
CA GLU A 556 -11.40 -18.60 24.80
C GLU A 556 -9.90 -18.33 25.05
N PHE A 557 -9.01 -19.19 24.54
CA PHE A 557 -7.56 -19.02 24.72
C PHE A 557 -6.96 -17.90 23.85
N GLU A 558 -7.69 -17.43 22.84
CA GLU A 558 -7.33 -16.32 21.93
C GLU A 558 -7.77 -14.97 22.49
N ILE A 559 -8.70 -14.97 23.45
CA ILE A 559 -9.23 -13.75 24.05
C ILE A 559 -8.25 -13.22 25.11
N PRO A 560 -7.79 -11.97 25.00
CA PRO A 560 -6.90 -11.37 25.98
C PRO A 560 -7.52 -11.33 27.37
N LYS A 561 -6.75 -11.80 28.36
CA LYS A 561 -7.17 -11.78 29.77
C LYS A 561 -6.83 -10.46 30.46
N ARG A 562 -5.86 -9.70 29.92
CA ARG A 562 -5.41 -8.43 30.48
C ARG A 562 -5.14 -7.42 29.39
N LEU A 563 -5.28 -6.13 29.73
CA LEU A 563 -5.04 -5.01 28.85
C LEU A 563 -3.93 -4.10 29.39
N LEU A 564 -3.08 -3.64 28.49
CA LEU A 564 -2.22 -2.49 28.67
C LEU A 564 -2.77 -1.34 27.83
N VAL A 565 -3.27 -0.30 28.48
CA VAL A 565 -3.91 0.83 27.80
C VAL A 565 -2.87 1.90 27.48
N ILE A 566 -2.77 2.28 26.21
CA ILE A 566 -1.86 3.30 25.69
C ILE A 566 -2.71 4.51 25.28
N PRO A 567 -2.44 5.71 25.83
CA PRO A 567 -3.18 6.91 25.47
C PRO A 567 -2.92 7.39 24.04
N GLY A 568 -3.98 7.73 23.31
CA GLY A 568 -3.92 8.30 21.97
C GLY A 568 -4.08 7.26 20.86
N VAL A 569 -3.46 7.51 19.71
CA VAL A 569 -3.48 6.63 18.53
C VAL A 569 -2.05 6.22 18.15
N PRO A 570 -1.85 5.13 17.41
CA PRO A 570 -0.50 4.70 17.00
C PRO A 570 0.32 5.79 16.29
N ALA A 571 -0.33 6.69 15.56
CA ALA A 571 0.31 7.80 14.86
C ALA A 571 0.90 8.89 15.79
N ASP A 572 0.47 8.95 17.05
CA ASP A 572 0.99 9.89 18.04
C ASP A 572 2.39 9.50 18.54
N HIS A 573 2.84 8.27 18.21
CA HIS A 573 4.11 7.72 18.67
C HIS A 573 5.13 7.70 17.51
N PRO A 574 6.17 8.57 17.54
CA PRO A 574 7.18 8.63 16.48
C PRO A 574 7.84 7.27 16.22
N GLY A 575 7.96 6.89 14.96
CA GLY A 575 8.60 5.65 14.53
C GLY A 575 7.78 4.38 14.72
N LEU A 576 6.60 4.44 15.37
CA LEU A 576 5.76 3.27 15.61
C LEU A 576 5.10 2.75 14.33
N LEU A 577 4.78 3.63 13.39
CA LEU A 577 4.21 3.25 12.10
C LEU A 577 5.26 3.28 11.00
N THR A 578 5.16 2.31 10.09
CA THR A 578 5.88 2.36 8.82
C THR A 578 5.33 3.49 7.93
N PRO A 579 6.03 3.90 6.84
CA PRO A 579 5.49 4.83 5.85
C PRO A 579 4.15 4.36 5.22
N THR A 580 3.90 3.04 5.25
CA THR A 580 2.65 2.40 4.79
C THR A 580 1.62 2.21 5.92
N LEU A 581 1.82 2.88 7.06
CA LEU A 581 0.93 2.87 8.24
C LEU A 581 0.75 1.50 8.92
N LYS A 582 1.72 0.60 8.77
CA LYS A 582 1.76 -0.65 9.52
C LYS A 582 2.45 -0.47 10.86
N MET A 583 1.89 -1.04 11.93
CA MET A 583 2.50 -0.98 13.27
C MET A 583 3.78 -1.83 13.32
N ARG A 584 4.84 -1.24 13.86
CA ARG A 584 6.14 -1.90 14.09
C ARG A 584 6.11 -2.55 15.46
N ARG A 585 5.87 -3.87 15.50
CA ARG A 585 5.73 -4.64 16.75
C ARG A 585 6.95 -4.49 17.66
N GLU A 586 8.15 -4.54 17.09
CA GLU A 586 9.42 -4.42 17.84
C GLU A 586 9.56 -3.04 18.52
N VAL A 587 9.15 -1.97 17.80
CA VAL A 587 9.17 -0.61 18.34
C VAL A 587 8.16 -0.47 19.49
N LEU A 588 6.98 -1.06 19.34
CA LEU A 588 5.98 -1.02 20.40
C LEU A 588 6.45 -1.83 21.62
N LEU A 589 7.01 -3.02 21.42
CA LEU A 589 7.57 -3.83 22.51
C LEU A 589 8.68 -3.07 23.26
N ALA A 590 9.58 -2.39 22.53
CA ALA A 590 10.63 -1.58 23.13
C ALA A 590 10.04 -0.39 23.92
N LEU A 591 8.98 0.25 23.40
CA LEU A 591 8.28 1.35 24.09
C LEU A 591 7.62 0.90 25.39
N LEU A 592 7.04 -0.32 25.37
CA LEU A 592 6.32 -0.86 26.53
C LEU A 592 7.27 -1.40 27.62
N GLY A 593 8.46 -1.85 27.24
CA GLY A 593 9.53 -2.27 28.17
C GLY A 593 9.02 -3.19 29.29
N GLU A 594 9.32 -2.81 30.54
CA GLU A 594 8.96 -3.59 31.74
C GLU A 594 7.44 -3.71 31.99
N ALA A 595 6.61 -2.91 31.35
CA ALA A 595 5.16 -3.04 31.47
C ALA A 595 4.64 -4.39 30.89
N VAL A 596 5.34 -4.95 29.90
CA VAL A 596 4.97 -6.23 29.30
C VAL A 596 5.18 -7.40 30.28
N PRO A 597 6.38 -7.64 30.89
CA PRO A 597 6.53 -8.66 31.93
C PRO A 597 5.56 -8.47 33.10
N ALA A 598 5.40 -7.25 33.59
CA ALA A 598 4.52 -6.94 34.71
C ALA A 598 3.05 -7.35 34.46
N LEU A 599 2.59 -7.27 33.19
CA LEU A 599 1.26 -7.68 32.78
C LEU A 599 0.99 -9.17 33.04
N PHE A 600 2.03 -10.01 33.06
CA PHE A 600 1.93 -11.46 33.28
C PHE A 600 2.34 -11.91 34.69
N ALA A 601 2.94 -11.03 35.50
CA ALA A 601 3.47 -11.37 36.83
C ALA A 601 2.39 -11.50 37.92
N ALA A 602 1.25 -10.79 37.82
CA ALA A 602 0.17 -10.89 38.79
C ALA A 602 -0.70 -12.14 38.53
N PRO A 603 -1.31 -12.76 39.57
CA PRO A 603 -2.22 -13.88 39.39
C PRO A 603 -3.34 -13.49 38.42
N ALA A 604 -3.68 -14.43 37.51
CA ALA A 604 -4.88 -14.26 36.68
C ALA A 604 -6.06 -14.41 37.63
N ASP A 605 -6.72 -13.28 37.95
CA ASP A 605 -8.01 -13.32 38.63
C ASP A 605 -8.94 -14.17 37.76
N GLY A 606 -9.50 -15.24 38.35
CA GLY A 606 -10.23 -16.32 37.72
C GLY A 606 -11.54 -15.92 37.06
#